data_d630fa18a0a0d239d47848a194d4fbd8
#
_entry.id   d630fa18a0a0d239d47848a194d4fbd8
#
_cell.length_a   1.000
_cell.length_b   1.000
_cell.length_c   1.000
_cell.angle_alpha   90.00
_cell.angle_beta   90.00
_cell.angle_gamma   90.00
#
_symmetry.space_group_name_H-M   'P 1'
#
loop_
_entity.id
_entity.type
_entity.pdbx_description
1 polymer ?
#
loop_
_entity_poly.entity_id
_entity_poly.type
_entity_poly.pdbx_seq_one_letter_code
_entity_poly.pdbx_strand_id
1 'polypeptide(L)'
;MRRLYILVVLVLFLGSYALAAHRMEAVLAEGKTILLALAPVDPRAPLMGDYMALRYVVNNDIRKALAAQRNVQKTAGNGKADASREQKNNAEGFAVLRITNDPVPHAASFVRLDDGSPLQADEFLLAYKLRGYEVLTAAPAFYFQEGTGQQYAGAKFGVFKLAADGKTLLVGLR
;
A
#
# COMPACT_ATOMS: atom_id res chain seq x y z
N MET A 1 31.34 31.29 -11.71
CA MET A 1 30.11 30.68 -12.29
C MET A 1 29.98 29.20 -11.95
N ARG A 2 30.96 28.31 -12.25
CA ARG A 2 30.89 26.88 -11.97
C ARG A 2 30.65 26.49 -10.50
N ARG A 3 31.33 27.18 -9.56
CA ARG A 3 31.16 26.94 -8.10
C ARG A 3 29.76 27.36 -7.60
N LEU A 4 29.23 28.46 -8.12
CA LEU A 4 27.89 28.91 -7.77
C LEU A 4 26.82 27.92 -8.25
N TYR A 5 26.95 27.40 -9.46
CA TYR A 5 26.06 26.36 -10.00
C TYR A 5 26.05 25.10 -9.11
N ILE A 6 27.24 24.63 -8.70
CA ILE A 6 27.35 23.46 -7.80
C ILE A 6 26.65 23.72 -6.47
N LEU A 7 26.83 24.91 -5.88
CA LEU A 7 26.16 25.27 -4.61
C LEU A 7 24.64 25.32 -4.77
N VAL A 8 24.12 25.87 -5.85
CA VAL A 8 22.68 25.92 -6.11
C VAL A 8 22.11 24.52 -6.25
N VAL A 9 22.75 23.65 -7.03
CA VAL A 9 22.30 22.25 -7.18
C VAL A 9 22.33 21.50 -5.86
N LEU A 10 23.38 21.70 -5.06
CA LEU A 10 23.51 21.10 -3.73
C LEU A 10 22.37 21.54 -2.80
N VAL A 11 22.08 22.83 -2.74
CA VAL A 11 21.01 23.39 -1.91
C VAL A 11 19.64 22.87 -2.36
N LEU A 12 19.38 22.80 -3.66
CA LEU A 12 18.14 22.23 -4.19
C LEU A 12 18.01 20.75 -3.84
N PHE A 13 19.09 19.98 -3.94
CA PHE A 13 19.10 18.56 -3.59
C PHE A 13 18.83 18.37 -2.09
N LEU A 14 19.56 19.06 -1.21
CA LEU A 14 19.36 18.98 0.23
C LEU A 14 17.97 19.47 0.65
N GLY A 15 17.47 20.54 0.03
CA GLY A 15 16.12 21.05 0.27
C GLY A 15 15.04 20.06 -0.12
N SER A 16 15.18 19.39 -1.27
CA SER A 16 14.24 18.34 -1.70
C SER A 16 14.26 17.13 -0.76
N TYR A 17 15.43 16.73 -0.30
CA TYR A 17 15.58 15.65 0.68
C TYR A 17 14.95 16.00 2.03
N ALA A 18 15.22 17.22 2.55
CA ALA A 18 14.65 17.69 3.80
C ALA A 18 13.11 17.76 3.73
N LEU A 19 12.55 18.21 2.61
CA LEU A 19 11.11 18.25 2.39
C LEU A 19 10.50 16.83 2.37
N ALA A 20 11.17 15.88 1.72
CA ALA A 20 10.72 14.49 1.70
C ALA A 20 10.75 13.86 3.10
N ALA A 21 11.83 14.08 3.87
CA ALA A 21 11.94 13.63 5.25
C ALA A 21 10.84 14.22 6.14
N HIS A 22 10.62 15.52 6.07
CA HIS A 22 9.57 16.19 6.84
C HIS A 22 8.17 15.67 6.53
N ARG A 23 7.87 15.36 5.26
CA ARG A 23 6.59 14.73 4.88
C ARG A 23 6.43 13.34 5.51
N MET A 24 7.48 12.53 5.56
CA MET A 24 7.44 11.21 6.19
C MET A 24 7.26 11.31 7.71
N GLU A 25 7.91 12.26 8.36
CA GLU A 25 7.73 12.54 9.80
C GLU A 25 6.30 12.99 10.11
N ALA A 26 5.71 13.84 9.27
CA ALA A 26 4.31 14.25 9.41
C ALA A 26 3.35 13.04 9.31
N VAL A 27 3.59 12.11 8.38
CA VAL A 27 2.80 10.88 8.30
C VAL A 27 2.95 10.01 9.54
N LEU A 28 4.15 9.91 10.11
CA LEU A 28 4.38 9.17 11.35
C LEU A 28 3.66 9.79 12.54
N ALA A 29 3.69 11.13 12.66
CA ALA A 29 3.12 11.86 13.80
C ALA A 29 1.59 11.95 13.71
N GLU A 30 1.06 12.34 12.56
CA GLU A 30 -0.35 12.71 12.37
C GLU A 30 -1.17 11.66 11.61
N GLY A 31 -0.50 10.71 10.93
CA GLY A 31 -1.15 9.69 10.12
C GLY A 31 -2.10 8.82 10.96
N LYS A 32 -3.28 8.53 10.41
CA LYS A 32 -4.28 7.66 11.02
C LYS A 32 -3.73 6.24 11.15
N THR A 33 -3.78 5.67 12.36
CA THR A 33 -3.34 4.29 12.57
C THR A 33 -4.40 3.33 12.02
N ILE A 34 -3.98 2.40 11.17
CA ILE A 34 -4.82 1.33 10.62
C ILE A 34 -4.11 -0.02 10.74
N LEU A 35 -4.89 -1.07 10.86
CA LEU A 35 -4.42 -2.45 10.88
C LEU A 35 -4.89 -3.15 9.61
N LEU A 36 -3.94 -3.66 8.82
CA LEU A 36 -4.25 -4.52 7.67
C LEU A 36 -3.99 -5.97 8.04
N ALA A 37 -5.01 -6.81 7.86
CA ALA A 37 -4.88 -8.24 8.11
C ALA A 37 -3.86 -8.87 7.16
N LEU A 38 -2.94 -9.63 7.72
CA LEU A 38 -1.94 -10.39 6.98
C LEU A 38 -2.56 -11.69 6.46
N ALA A 39 -2.26 -12.02 5.21
CA ALA A 39 -2.55 -13.34 4.68
C ALA A 39 -1.40 -14.30 5.03
N PRO A 40 -1.67 -15.59 5.27
CA PRO A 40 -0.64 -16.58 5.53
C PRO A 40 0.39 -16.59 4.38
N VAL A 41 1.65 -16.45 4.71
CA VAL A 41 2.78 -16.55 3.77
C VAL A 41 3.83 -17.44 4.41
N ASP A 42 4.43 -18.32 3.62
CA ASP A 42 5.58 -19.11 4.07
C ASP A 42 6.83 -18.21 4.09
N PRO A 43 7.42 -17.93 5.27
CA PRO A 43 8.50 -16.96 5.41
C PRO A 43 9.84 -17.63 5.11
N ARG A 44 10.17 -17.88 3.84
CA ARG A 44 11.49 -18.41 3.48
C ARG A 44 12.11 -17.66 2.33
N ALA A 45 13.11 -16.82 2.65
CA ALA A 45 14.12 -16.41 1.68
C ALA A 45 15.50 -16.31 2.35
N PRO A 46 16.38 -17.30 2.12
CA PRO A 46 17.60 -17.52 2.90
C PRO A 46 18.78 -16.58 2.61
N LEU A 47 18.67 -15.58 1.75
CA LEU A 47 19.85 -14.88 1.21
C LEU A 47 19.88 -13.34 1.40
N MET A 48 18.89 -12.74 2.07
CA MET A 48 18.78 -11.26 2.17
C MET A 48 18.65 -10.70 3.59
N GLY A 49 19.18 -11.39 4.60
CA GLY A 49 18.93 -11.03 6.00
C GLY A 49 17.54 -11.47 6.47
N ASP A 50 17.25 -11.28 7.75
CA ASP A 50 15.96 -11.68 8.30
C ASP A 50 14.88 -10.67 7.90
N TYR A 51 14.03 -11.04 6.95
CA TYR A 51 12.83 -10.29 6.61
C TYR A 51 11.61 -11.22 6.51
N MET A 52 10.44 -10.68 6.75
CA MET A 52 9.18 -11.34 6.53
C MET A 52 8.51 -10.75 5.30
N ALA A 53 8.23 -11.60 4.30
CA ALA A 53 7.37 -11.20 3.18
C ALA A 53 5.94 -10.99 3.68
N LEU A 54 5.33 -9.88 3.31
CA LEU A 54 3.99 -9.52 3.75
C LEU A 54 3.00 -9.61 2.59
N ARG A 55 1.89 -10.28 2.83
CA ARG A 55 0.72 -10.26 1.97
C ARG A 55 -0.49 -9.85 2.79
N TYR A 56 -1.36 -9.07 2.18
CA TYR A 56 -2.53 -8.52 2.86
C TYR A 56 -3.81 -9.14 2.30
N VAL A 57 -4.76 -9.43 3.18
CA VAL A 57 -6.08 -9.93 2.79
C VAL A 57 -6.74 -8.97 1.81
N VAL A 58 -6.65 -7.67 2.06
CA VAL A 58 -7.21 -6.61 1.21
C VAL A 58 -6.73 -6.68 -0.24
N ASN A 59 -5.51 -7.13 -0.50
CA ASN A 59 -5.01 -7.28 -1.88
C ASN A 59 -5.82 -8.31 -2.68
N ASN A 60 -6.27 -9.38 -2.01
CA ASN A 60 -7.10 -10.39 -2.63
C ASN A 60 -8.50 -9.84 -2.94
N ASP A 61 -9.05 -9.01 -2.05
CA ASP A 61 -10.38 -8.44 -2.23
C ASP A 61 -10.38 -7.38 -3.35
N ILE A 62 -9.37 -6.52 -3.40
CA ILE A 62 -9.15 -5.59 -4.51
C ILE A 62 -9.01 -6.36 -5.83
N ARG A 63 -8.22 -7.44 -5.85
CA ARG A 63 -8.04 -8.27 -7.06
C ARG A 63 -9.37 -8.87 -7.54
N LYS A 64 -10.20 -9.39 -6.63
CA LYS A 64 -11.53 -9.92 -6.95
C LYS A 64 -12.44 -8.83 -7.52
N ALA A 65 -12.46 -7.65 -6.91
CA ALA A 65 -13.24 -6.51 -7.37
C ALA A 65 -12.82 -6.05 -8.77
N LEU A 66 -11.50 -5.95 -9.04
CA LEU A 66 -10.96 -5.63 -10.36
C LEU A 66 -11.34 -6.69 -11.42
N ALA A 67 -11.31 -7.97 -11.05
CA ALA A 67 -11.71 -9.05 -11.95
C ALA A 67 -13.22 -8.98 -12.27
N ALA A 68 -14.05 -8.67 -11.28
CA ALA A 68 -15.48 -8.48 -11.48
C ALA A 68 -15.78 -7.31 -12.44
N GLN A 69 -15.13 -6.16 -12.25
CA GLN A 69 -15.25 -5.02 -13.17
C GLN A 69 -14.85 -5.37 -14.61
N ARG A 70 -13.75 -6.13 -14.78
CA ARG A 70 -13.32 -6.59 -16.11
C ARG A 70 -14.33 -7.50 -16.78
N ASN A 71 -14.99 -8.37 -16.03
CA ASN A 71 -16.01 -9.27 -16.57
C ASN A 71 -17.26 -8.50 -17.03
N VAL A 72 -17.71 -7.52 -16.25
CA VAL A 72 -18.82 -6.65 -16.63
C VAL A 72 -18.50 -5.88 -17.92
N GLN A 73 -17.29 -5.34 -18.06
CA GLN A 73 -16.88 -4.62 -19.28
C GLN A 73 -16.79 -5.53 -20.52
N LYS A 74 -16.39 -6.80 -20.35
CA LYS A 74 -16.39 -7.78 -21.44
C LYS A 74 -17.80 -8.12 -21.93
N THR A 75 -18.75 -8.23 -21.02
CA THR A 75 -20.15 -8.55 -21.34
C THR A 75 -20.86 -7.36 -21.99
N ALA A 76 -20.44 -6.13 -21.71
CA ALA A 76 -20.99 -4.90 -22.29
C ALA A 76 -20.51 -4.59 -23.73
N GLY A 77 -19.78 -5.47 -24.40
CA GLY A 77 -19.58 -5.46 -25.87
C GLY A 77 -18.57 -4.46 -26.43
N ASN A 78 -17.59 -3.98 -25.66
CA ASN A 78 -16.53 -3.11 -26.17
C ASN A 78 -15.26 -3.92 -26.53
N GLY A 79 -15.34 -4.65 -27.64
CA GLY A 79 -14.26 -5.45 -28.23
C GLY A 79 -13.21 -4.61 -28.98
N LYS A 80 -12.44 -3.77 -28.30
CA LYS A 80 -11.15 -3.29 -28.78
C LYS A 80 -10.05 -3.96 -27.93
N ALA A 81 -9.72 -5.19 -28.36
CA ALA A 81 -8.69 -5.99 -27.72
C ALA A 81 -7.40 -5.83 -28.52
N ASP A 82 -6.36 -5.22 -27.98
CA ASP A 82 -4.98 -5.70 -28.00
C ASP A 82 -3.99 -4.67 -27.43
N ALA A 83 -4.10 -3.36 -27.73
CA ALA A 83 -3.27 -2.34 -27.10
C ALA A 83 -3.65 -2.06 -25.62
N SER A 84 -4.85 -2.52 -25.20
CA SER A 84 -5.36 -2.34 -23.84
C SER A 84 -4.88 -3.40 -22.83
N ARG A 85 -4.20 -4.45 -23.27
CA ARG A 85 -3.78 -5.54 -22.38
C ARG A 85 -2.58 -5.20 -21.52
N GLU A 86 -1.58 -4.53 -22.07
CA GLU A 86 -0.39 -4.10 -21.31
C GLU A 86 -0.74 -2.95 -20.36
N GLN A 87 -1.55 -2.02 -20.80
CA GLN A 87 -2.02 -0.90 -19.97
C GLN A 87 -2.98 -1.35 -18.85
N LYS A 88 -3.75 -2.43 -19.07
CA LYS A 88 -4.62 -3.06 -18.05
C LYS A 88 -3.86 -3.88 -17.02
N ASN A 89 -2.62 -4.27 -17.31
CA ASN A 89 -1.77 -5.03 -16.38
C ASN A 89 -0.96 -4.13 -15.44
N ASN A 90 -0.88 -2.82 -15.72
CA ASN A 90 -0.24 -1.83 -14.87
C ASN A 90 -1.23 -0.70 -14.60
N ALA A 91 -2.10 -0.86 -13.62
CA ALA A 91 -3.08 0.13 -13.21
C ALA A 91 -2.78 0.61 -11.80
N GLU A 92 -2.96 1.89 -11.58
CA GLU A 92 -2.95 2.50 -10.25
C GLU A 92 -4.36 3.01 -9.95
N GLY A 93 -4.75 2.96 -8.68
CA GLY A 93 -6.06 3.44 -8.26
C GLY A 93 -6.18 3.49 -6.75
N PHE A 94 -7.38 3.75 -6.29
CA PHE A 94 -7.71 3.78 -4.89
C PHE A 94 -8.78 2.74 -4.56
N ALA A 95 -8.66 2.13 -3.41
CA ALA A 95 -9.67 1.28 -2.80
C ALA A 95 -10.23 1.99 -1.58
N VAL A 96 -11.52 1.92 -1.39
CA VAL A 96 -12.20 2.42 -0.20
C VAL A 96 -12.19 1.33 0.84
N LEU A 97 -11.61 1.64 1.99
CA LEU A 97 -11.58 0.79 3.16
C LEU A 97 -12.37 1.46 4.29
N ARG A 98 -12.92 0.63 5.17
CA ARG A 98 -13.60 1.07 6.38
C ARG A 98 -12.84 0.61 7.60
N ILE A 99 -12.68 1.51 8.58
CA ILE A 99 -12.12 1.15 9.88
C ILE A 99 -13.23 0.54 10.74
N THR A 100 -12.96 -0.66 11.23
CA THR A 100 -13.81 -1.37 12.18
C THR A 100 -13.08 -1.44 13.53
N ASN A 101 -13.82 -1.29 14.62
CA ASN A 101 -13.26 -1.41 15.95
C ASN A 101 -13.68 -2.71 16.66
N ASP A 102 -14.41 -3.56 15.99
CA ASP A 102 -14.90 -4.85 16.50
C ASP A 102 -14.59 -5.95 15.46
N PRO A 103 -13.94 -7.05 15.86
CA PRO A 103 -13.37 -7.37 17.18
C PRO A 103 -11.99 -6.76 17.44
N VAL A 104 -11.33 -6.21 16.42
CA VAL A 104 -9.99 -5.63 16.53
C VAL A 104 -10.04 -4.13 16.28
N PRO A 105 -9.65 -3.29 17.25
CA PRO A 105 -9.61 -1.84 17.08
C PRO A 105 -8.73 -1.43 15.91
N HIS A 106 -9.21 -0.49 15.11
CA HIS A 106 -8.51 0.05 13.91
C HIS A 106 -8.29 -0.96 12.77
N ALA A 107 -8.94 -2.13 12.78
CA ALA A 107 -8.89 -3.06 11.66
C ALA A 107 -9.54 -2.43 10.43
N ALA A 108 -8.86 -2.53 9.28
CA ALA A 108 -9.36 -2.01 8.03
C ALA A 108 -9.89 -3.15 7.15
N SER A 109 -11.12 -3.00 6.65
CA SER A 109 -11.77 -3.94 5.73
C SER A 109 -12.06 -3.27 4.39
N PHE A 110 -11.96 -4.05 3.31
CA PHE A 110 -12.30 -3.59 1.96
C PHE A 110 -13.80 -3.37 1.83
N VAL A 111 -14.18 -2.25 1.24
CA VAL A 111 -15.60 -1.91 0.94
C VAL A 111 -15.83 -1.97 -0.57
N ARG A 112 -15.11 -1.15 -1.33
CA ARG A 112 -15.27 -1.02 -2.79
C ARG A 112 -14.00 -0.45 -3.43
N LEU A 113 -13.91 -0.56 -4.75
CA LEU A 113 -12.95 0.27 -5.49
C LEU A 113 -13.48 1.71 -5.53
N ASP A 114 -12.58 2.67 -5.54
CA ASP A 114 -12.96 4.08 -5.64
C ASP A 114 -13.58 4.36 -7.00
N ASP A 115 -14.78 4.91 -6.98
CA ASP A 115 -15.57 5.33 -8.13
C ASP A 115 -15.83 6.85 -8.13
N GLY A 116 -15.16 7.59 -7.24
CA GLY A 116 -15.33 9.02 -7.04
C GLY A 116 -16.53 9.39 -6.16
N SER A 117 -17.25 8.40 -5.61
CA SER A 117 -18.36 8.66 -4.69
C SER A 117 -17.85 9.22 -3.36
N PRO A 118 -18.60 10.08 -2.67
CA PRO A 118 -18.23 10.61 -1.37
C PRO A 118 -17.91 9.51 -0.37
N LEU A 119 -16.86 9.71 0.43
CA LEU A 119 -16.48 8.81 1.51
C LEU A 119 -17.36 9.03 2.74
N GLN A 120 -17.69 7.95 3.45
CA GLN A 120 -18.33 8.02 4.75
C GLN A 120 -17.30 8.40 5.83
N ALA A 121 -17.78 8.76 7.02
CA ALA A 121 -16.91 9.26 8.10
C ALA A 121 -15.85 8.24 8.58
N ASP A 122 -16.15 6.95 8.44
CA ASP A 122 -15.28 5.82 8.79
C ASP A 122 -14.53 5.21 7.60
N GLU A 123 -14.76 5.76 6.39
CA GLU A 123 -14.10 5.32 5.16
C GLU A 123 -12.85 6.16 4.86
N PHE A 124 -11.91 5.53 4.17
CA PHE A 124 -10.70 6.19 3.71
C PHE A 124 -10.17 5.53 2.44
N LEU A 125 -9.36 6.25 1.70
CA LEU A 125 -8.71 5.78 0.48
C LEU A 125 -7.40 5.07 0.80
N LEU A 126 -7.20 3.90 0.20
CA LEU A 126 -5.94 3.19 0.16
C LEU A 126 -5.45 3.12 -1.27
N ALA A 127 -4.30 3.68 -1.56
CA ALA A 127 -3.69 3.59 -2.88
C ALA A 127 -3.25 2.15 -3.18
N TYR A 128 -3.52 1.67 -4.38
CA TYR A 128 -3.02 0.39 -4.86
C TYR A 128 -2.36 0.53 -6.23
N LYS A 129 -1.43 -0.38 -6.50
CA LYS A 129 -0.82 -0.56 -7.81
C LYS A 129 -1.04 -2.01 -8.25
N LEU A 130 -1.51 -2.18 -9.48
CA LEU A 130 -1.60 -3.48 -10.12
C LEU A 130 -0.37 -3.66 -11.01
N ARG A 131 0.38 -4.72 -10.80
CA ARG A 131 1.49 -5.15 -11.65
C ARG A 131 1.24 -6.57 -12.12
N GLY A 132 0.89 -6.73 -13.37
CA GLY A 132 0.45 -8.01 -13.90
C GLY A 132 -0.83 -8.49 -13.21
N TYR A 133 -0.71 -9.53 -12.40
CA TYR A 133 -1.81 -10.10 -11.60
C TYR A 133 -1.70 -9.78 -10.11
N GLU A 134 -0.65 -9.08 -9.69
CA GLU A 134 -0.37 -8.78 -8.30
C GLU A 134 -0.84 -7.37 -7.94
N VAL A 135 -1.61 -7.27 -6.85
CA VAL A 135 -2.04 -6.01 -6.27
C VAL A 135 -1.10 -5.66 -5.13
N LEU A 136 -0.49 -4.49 -5.21
CA LEU A 136 0.41 -3.93 -4.20
C LEU A 136 -0.27 -2.72 -3.57
N THR A 137 -0.49 -2.75 -2.25
CA THR A 137 -1.15 -1.65 -1.52
C THR A 137 -0.24 -1.03 -0.46
N ALA A 138 0.68 -1.81 0.07
CA ALA A 138 1.51 -1.42 1.21
C ALA A 138 2.90 -2.05 1.10
N ALA A 139 3.72 -1.92 2.14
CA ALA A 139 5.07 -2.49 2.17
C ALA A 139 5.03 -4.01 1.94
N PRO A 140 5.75 -4.56 0.95
CA PRO A 140 5.72 -5.98 0.63
C PRO A 140 6.55 -6.82 1.60
N ALA A 141 7.38 -6.19 2.44
CA ALA A 141 8.27 -6.85 3.37
C ALA A 141 8.44 -6.03 4.65
N PHE A 142 8.68 -6.73 5.74
CA PHE A 142 9.09 -6.15 7.01
C PHE A 142 10.49 -6.66 7.34
N TYR A 143 11.42 -5.73 7.50
CA TYR A 143 12.81 -6.03 7.86
C TYR A 143 12.98 -5.86 9.36
N PHE A 144 13.65 -6.80 9.99
CA PHE A 144 13.91 -6.80 11.43
C PHE A 144 15.34 -7.24 11.72
N GLN A 145 15.78 -7.05 12.96
CA GLN A 145 17.12 -7.44 13.40
C GLN A 145 17.29 -8.95 13.32
N GLU A 146 18.45 -9.39 12.86
CA GLU A 146 18.82 -10.81 12.74
C GLU A 146 18.58 -11.56 14.05
N GLY A 147 17.96 -12.74 13.97
CA GLY A 147 17.62 -13.57 15.14
C GLY A 147 16.34 -13.16 15.89
N THR A 148 15.66 -12.07 15.51
CA THR A 148 14.42 -11.63 16.19
C THR A 148 13.13 -12.09 15.50
N GLY A 149 13.22 -12.88 14.44
CA GLY A 149 12.08 -13.31 13.60
C GLY A 149 10.96 -14.01 14.36
N GLN A 150 11.29 -14.76 15.42
CA GLN A 150 10.28 -15.46 16.24
C GLN A 150 9.28 -14.50 16.92
N GLN A 151 9.66 -13.25 17.19
CA GLN A 151 8.79 -12.25 17.79
C GLN A 151 7.64 -11.86 16.85
N TYR A 152 7.83 -12.03 15.55
CA TYR A 152 6.87 -11.66 14.51
C TYR A 152 6.13 -12.85 13.90
N ALA A 153 6.52 -14.10 14.23
CA ALA A 153 5.95 -15.32 13.65
C ALA A 153 4.44 -15.47 13.92
N GLY A 154 3.92 -14.86 14.99
CA GLY A 154 2.50 -14.87 15.35
C GLY A 154 1.71 -13.64 14.88
N ALA A 155 2.35 -12.70 14.18
CA ALA A 155 1.70 -11.46 13.76
C ALA A 155 0.56 -11.72 12.78
N LYS A 156 -0.61 -11.19 13.07
CA LYS A 156 -1.83 -11.29 12.24
C LYS A 156 -2.14 -10.00 11.50
N PHE A 157 -1.56 -8.90 11.91
CA PHE A 157 -1.81 -7.57 11.36
C PHE A 157 -0.52 -6.80 11.14
N GLY A 158 -0.46 -6.10 10.00
CA GLY A 158 0.49 -5.01 9.79
C GLY A 158 -0.09 -3.71 10.35
N VAL A 159 0.70 -2.99 11.13
CA VAL A 159 0.34 -1.69 11.69
C VAL A 159 0.85 -0.61 10.76
N PHE A 160 -0.04 0.23 10.27
CA PHE A 160 0.27 1.28 9.31
C PHE A 160 -0.15 2.65 9.80
N LYS A 161 0.60 3.65 9.39
CA LYS A 161 0.17 5.04 9.35
C LYS A 161 -0.32 5.38 7.95
N LEU A 162 -1.55 5.85 7.86
CA LEU A 162 -2.19 6.26 6.62
C LEU A 162 -2.03 7.78 6.43
N ALA A 163 -1.45 8.17 5.31
CA ALA A 163 -1.36 9.56 4.89
C ALA A 163 -2.67 10.02 4.21
N ALA A 164 -2.90 11.31 4.16
CA ALA A 164 -4.09 11.90 3.52
C ALA A 164 -4.19 11.58 2.02
N ASP A 165 -3.07 11.29 1.35
CA ASP A 165 -2.99 10.91 -0.06
C ASP A 165 -3.23 9.41 -0.31
N GLY A 166 -3.64 8.65 0.70
CA GLY A 166 -3.91 7.20 0.62
C GLY A 166 -2.66 6.32 0.67
N LYS A 167 -1.48 6.89 0.83
CA LYS A 167 -0.25 6.11 1.03
C LYS A 167 -0.14 5.62 2.45
N THR A 168 0.51 4.48 2.62
CA THR A 168 0.70 3.86 3.92
C THR A 168 2.18 3.72 4.25
N LEU A 169 2.50 3.90 5.53
CA LEU A 169 3.81 3.65 6.09
C LEU A 169 3.71 2.54 7.13
N LEU A 170 4.43 1.43 6.92
CA LEU A 170 4.48 0.32 7.87
C LEU A 170 5.31 0.74 9.09
N VAL A 171 4.70 0.64 10.28
CA VAL A 171 5.35 1.01 11.54
C VAL A 171 5.59 -0.19 12.46
N GLY A 172 4.97 -1.33 12.18
CA GLY A 172 5.19 -2.56 12.96
C GLY A 172 4.26 -3.68 12.56
N LEU A 173 4.39 -4.80 13.26
CA LEU A 173 3.54 -5.99 13.15
C LEU A 173 2.91 -6.30 14.52
N ARG A 174 1.68 -6.87 14.48
CA ARG A 174 0.94 -7.26 15.69
C ARG A 174 0.21 -8.57 15.50
#